data_d36473650ca5c56190d6bfaf2d8fe7ac
#
_entry.id   d36473650ca5c56190d6bfaf2d8fe7ac
#
_cell.length_a   1.000
_cell.length_b   1.000
_cell.length_c   1.000
_cell.angle_alpha   90.00
_cell.angle_beta   90.00
_cell.angle_gamma   90.00
#
_symmetry.space_group_name_H-M   'P 1'
#
loop_
_entity.id
_entity.type
_entity.pdbx_description
1 polymer ?
#
loop_
_entity_poly.entity_id
_entity_poly.type
_entity_poly.pdbx_seq_one_letter_code
_entity_poly.pdbx_strand_id
1 'polypeptide(L)'
;YVPRNLILRYSKPGDWILDQFMGSGTTLVEAKLLGRNAVGIDINPKSVSISETNLQFQCDTSSKIYIREGNAAELHFIKDAHIDFICTHPPYADIIKYSKGIEGDISMLGVKSFIDAMDKVAYEAYRVLKKGKMCAVMIGDIRKCGKVVPLGFRMMECFLRAGFINKEIIIKE
;
A
#
# COMPACT_ATOMS: atom_id res chain seq x y z
N TYR A 1 -11.61 -3.94 -11.28
CA TYR A 1 -10.29 -3.84 -10.67
C TYR A 1 -10.27 -2.66 -9.69
N VAL A 2 -10.06 -2.93 -8.40
CA VAL A 2 -10.12 -1.90 -7.35
C VAL A 2 -9.02 -0.84 -7.54
N PRO A 3 -7.71 -1.19 -7.68
CA PRO A 3 -6.66 -0.20 -7.88
C PRO A 3 -6.91 0.72 -9.08
N ARG A 4 -7.31 0.16 -10.22
CA ARG A 4 -7.62 0.94 -11.43
C ARG A 4 -8.67 2.03 -11.18
N ASN A 5 -9.78 1.65 -10.56
CA ASN A 5 -10.89 2.58 -10.30
C ASN A 5 -10.48 3.69 -9.33
N LEU A 6 -9.68 3.36 -8.31
CA LEU A 6 -9.18 4.32 -7.35
C LEU A 6 -8.16 5.28 -7.99
N ILE A 7 -7.23 4.76 -8.81
CA ILE A 7 -6.26 5.57 -9.55
C ILE A 7 -6.97 6.56 -10.50
N LEU A 8 -7.97 6.10 -11.24
CA LEU A 8 -8.75 6.97 -12.14
C LEU A 8 -9.49 8.06 -11.38
N ARG A 9 -10.04 7.74 -10.19
CA ARG A 9 -10.87 8.67 -9.40
C ARG A 9 -10.02 9.72 -8.66
N TYR A 10 -8.83 9.36 -8.17
CA TYR A 10 -8.06 10.19 -7.24
C TYR A 10 -6.72 10.69 -7.76
N SER A 11 -6.41 10.42 -9.02
CA SER A 11 -5.19 10.90 -9.66
C SER A 11 -5.40 11.26 -11.14
N LYS A 12 -4.43 11.95 -11.72
CA LYS A 12 -4.38 12.29 -13.15
C LYS A 12 -3.06 11.79 -13.78
N PRO A 13 -2.97 11.67 -15.12
CA PRO A 13 -1.71 11.33 -15.79
C PRO A 13 -0.55 12.22 -15.31
N GLY A 14 0.61 11.60 -15.09
CA GLY A 14 1.80 12.25 -14.56
C GLY A 14 1.90 12.30 -13.02
N ASP A 15 0.80 12.09 -12.28
CA ASP A 15 0.82 12.01 -10.82
C ASP A 15 1.64 10.81 -10.32
N TRP A 16 2.20 10.94 -9.10
CA TRP A 16 2.94 9.89 -8.42
C TRP A 16 2.04 9.05 -7.51
N ILE A 17 2.00 7.75 -7.78
CA ILE A 17 1.26 6.76 -6.98
C ILE A 17 2.25 5.99 -6.09
N LEU A 18 1.89 5.73 -4.84
CA LEU A 18 2.65 4.88 -3.93
C LEU A 18 1.84 3.64 -3.56
N ASP A 19 2.48 2.46 -3.66
CA ASP A 19 2.01 1.23 -3.02
C ASP A 19 3.09 0.70 -2.07
N GLN A 20 2.80 0.75 -0.76
CA GLN A 20 3.73 0.36 0.30
C GLN A 20 3.82 -1.17 0.51
N PHE A 21 2.89 -1.93 -0.10
CA PHE A 21 2.80 -3.39 -0.05
C PHE A 21 2.45 -3.92 -1.44
N MET A 22 3.33 -3.65 -2.40
CA MET A 22 3.02 -3.83 -3.82
C MET A 22 2.74 -5.27 -4.25
N GLY A 23 3.23 -6.27 -3.50
CA GLY A 23 3.05 -7.67 -3.82
C GLY A 23 3.52 -7.99 -5.24
N SER A 24 2.62 -8.47 -6.09
CA SER A 24 2.88 -8.74 -7.51
C SER A 24 2.87 -7.50 -8.42
N GLY A 25 2.72 -6.29 -7.86
CA GLY A 25 2.78 -5.04 -8.60
C GLY A 25 1.50 -4.61 -9.33
N THR A 26 0.34 -5.14 -8.96
CA THR A 26 -0.93 -4.81 -9.64
C THR A 26 -1.21 -3.30 -9.66
N THR A 27 -0.99 -2.58 -8.57
CA THR A 27 -1.17 -1.13 -8.50
C THR A 27 -0.22 -0.41 -9.46
N LEU A 28 1.03 -0.87 -9.57
CA LEU A 28 2.06 -0.28 -10.45
C LEU A 28 1.74 -0.53 -11.92
N VAL A 29 1.26 -1.74 -12.26
CA VAL A 29 0.80 -2.10 -13.61
C VAL A 29 -0.34 -1.17 -14.04
N GLU A 30 -1.34 -0.98 -13.18
CA GLU A 30 -2.45 -0.08 -13.48
C GLU A 30 -2.01 1.38 -13.57
N ALA A 31 -1.11 1.83 -12.71
CA ALA A 31 -0.52 3.17 -12.79
C ALA A 31 0.19 3.39 -14.13
N LYS A 32 1.04 2.43 -14.55
CA LYS A 32 1.76 2.46 -15.84
C LYS A 32 0.80 2.54 -17.01
N LEU A 33 -0.21 1.67 -17.07
CA LEU A 33 -1.23 1.64 -18.13
C LEU A 33 -2.03 2.94 -18.23
N LEU A 34 -2.22 3.61 -17.10
CA LEU A 34 -3.01 4.85 -17.01
C LEU A 34 -2.16 6.13 -17.14
N GLY A 35 -0.85 6.02 -17.40
CA GLY A 35 0.03 7.18 -17.56
C GLY A 35 0.43 7.88 -16.25
N ARG A 36 0.38 7.17 -15.11
CA ARG A 36 0.85 7.65 -13.81
C ARG A 36 2.24 7.13 -13.52
N ASN A 37 3.04 7.93 -12.81
CA ASN A 37 4.26 7.44 -12.22
C ASN A 37 3.95 6.62 -10.97
N ALA A 38 4.80 5.66 -10.61
CA ALA A 38 4.57 4.88 -9.40
C ALA A 38 5.86 4.50 -8.67
N VAL A 39 5.73 4.35 -7.36
CA VAL A 39 6.70 3.74 -6.46
C VAL A 39 6.04 2.57 -5.78
N GLY A 40 6.63 1.39 -5.89
CA GLY A 40 6.20 0.19 -5.19
C GLY A 40 7.26 -0.31 -4.25
N ILE A 41 6.83 -0.74 -3.07
CA ILE A 41 7.71 -1.27 -2.03
C ILE A 41 7.17 -2.62 -1.58
N ASP A 42 8.04 -3.56 -1.38
CA ASP A 42 7.73 -4.83 -0.72
C ASP A 42 8.95 -5.32 0.05
N ILE A 43 8.74 -5.90 1.21
CA ILE A 43 9.82 -6.45 2.02
C ILE A 43 10.29 -7.83 1.51
N ASN A 44 9.46 -8.50 0.70
CA ASN A 44 9.73 -9.82 0.16
C ASN A 44 10.41 -9.72 -1.21
N PRO A 45 11.68 -10.15 -1.36
CA PRO A 45 12.39 -10.09 -2.63
C PRO A 45 11.72 -10.88 -3.77
N LYS A 46 10.92 -11.90 -3.43
CA LYS A 46 10.12 -12.63 -4.44
C LYS A 46 9.02 -11.75 -5.03
N SER A 47 8.34 -10.97 -4.20
CA SER A 47 7.33 -10.00 -4.65
C SER A 47 7.96 -8.95 -5.57
N VAL A 48 9.15 -8.46 -5.20
CA VAL A 48 9.94 -7.52 -6.01
C VAL A 48 10.21 -8.10 -7.39
N SER A 49 10.78 -9.30 -7.47
CA SER A 49 11.11 -9.98 -8.75
C SER A 49 9.86 -10.25 -9.61
N ILE A 50 8.75 -10.66 -8.99
CA ILE A 50 7.47 -10.86 -9.70
C ILE A 50 6.96 -9.52 -10.26
N SER A 51 7.00 -8.46 -9.47
CA SER A 51 6.59 -7.11 -9.91
C SER A 51 7.44 -6.60 -11.06
N GLU A 52 8.75 -6.77 -11.00
CA GLU A 52 9.66 -6.42 -12.10
C GLU A 52 9.29 -7.15 -13.39
N THR A 53 9.02 -8.45 -13.30
CA THR A 53 8.57 -9.26 -14.44
C THR A 53 7.24 -8.76 -15.00
N ASN A 54 6.25 -8.51 -14.13
CA ASN A 54 4.92 -8.05 -14.54
C ASN A 54 4.92 -6.65 -15.19
N LEU A 55 5.98 -5.87 -15.00
CA LEU A 55 6.12 -4.51 -15.53
C LEU A 55 6.93 -4.43 -16.82
N GLN A 56 7.43 -5.56 -17.37
CA GLN A 56 8.25 -5.59 -18.59
C GLN A 56 7.49 -5.32 -19.90
N PHE A 57 6.15 -5.17 -19.84
CA PHE A 57 5.36 -4.86 -21.02
C PHE A 57 5.58 -3.42 -21.52
N GLN A 58 5.46 -3.23 -22.82
CA GLN A 58 5.45 -1.90 -23.44
C GLN A 58 4.03 -1.31 -23.45
N CYS A 59 3.93 -0.01 -23.29
CA CYS A 59 2.68 0.75 -23.42
C CYS A 59 3.00 2.16 -23.92
N ASP A 60 2.00 2.84 -24.47
CA ASP A 60 2.14 4.18 -25.08
C ASP A 60 2.23 5.31 -24.03
N THR A 61 2.57 4.99 -22.78
CA THR A 61 2.70 5.97 -21.71
C THR A 61 4.17 6.17 -21.32
N SER A 62 4.53 7.40 -20.94
CA SER A 62 5.87 7.76 -20.46
C SER A 62 6.03 7.63 -18.93
N SER A 63 5.28 6.71 -18.33
CA SER A 63 5.28 6.50 -16.87
C SER A 63 6.64 6.06 -16.34
N LYS A 64 7.07 6.66 -15.22
CA LYS A 64 8.26 6.26 -14.47
C LYS A 64 7.83 5.33 -13.35
N ILE A 65 8.36 4.11 -13.34
CA ILE A 65 8.02 3.10 -12.32
C ILE A 65 9.29 2.76 -11.55
N TYR A 66 9.24 2.88 -10.24
CA TYR A 66 10.31 2.51 -9.33
C TYR A 66 9.85 1.38 -8.41
N ILE A 67 10.63 0.33 -8.36
CA ILE A 67 10.41 -0.82 -7.47
C ILE A 67 11.56 -0.85 -6.46
N ARG A 68 11.24 -1.10 -5.21
CA ARG A 68 12.24 -1.19 -4.15
C ARG A 68 11.90 -2.31 -3.17
N GLU A 69 12.90 -3.14 -2.85
CA GLU A 69 12.86 -3.98 -1.67
C GLU A 69 13.04 -3.08 -0.44
N GLY A 70 12.15 -3.22 0.55
CA GLY A 70 12.23 -2.41 1.77
C GLY A 70 11.01 -2.51 2.67
N ASN A 71 11.15 -1.88 3.83
CA ASN A 71 10.12 -1.82 4.85
C ASN A 71 9.14 -0.66 4.57
N ALA A 72 7.84 -0.96 4.58
CA ALA A 72 6.77 0.03 4.37
C ALA A 72 6.76 1.18 5.41
N ALA A 73 7.37 0.97 6.57
CA ALA A 73 7.52 1.97 7.64
C ALA A 73 8.79 2.84 7.50
N GLU A 74 9.58 2.68 6.43
CA GLU A 74 10.88 3.33 6.26
C GLU A 74 11.01 3.96 4.86
N LEU A 75 10.28 5.06 4.62
CA LEU A 75 10.21 5.73 3.33
C LEU A 75 11.16 6.93 3.22
N HIS A 76 12.28 6.95 3.95
CA HIS A 76 13.22 8.08 3.99
C HIS A 76 13.81 8.46 2.63
N PHE A 77 13.78 7.56 1.64
CA PHE A 77 14.17 7.83 0.26
C PHE A 77 13.11 8.58 -0.56
N ILE A 78 11.89 8.72 -0.04
CA ILE A 78 10.82 9.56 -0.61
C ILE A 78 10.75 10.85 0.19
N LYS A 79 10.84 11.98 -0.51
CA LYS A 79 10.73 13.32 0.10
C LYS A 79 9.32 13.54 0.68
N ASP A 80 9.24 14.41 1.69
CA ASP A 80 7.96 14.86 2.23
C ASP A 80 7.08 15.46 1.14
N ALA A 81 5.79 15.21 1.22
CA ALA A 81 4.79 15.75 0.30
C ALA A 81 5.15 15.56 -1.20
N HIS A 82 5.65 14.39 -1.57
CA HIS A 82 6.02 14.05 -2.94
C HIS A 82 4.94 13.27 -3.68
N ILE A 83 4.20 12.41 -2.98
CA ILE A 83 3.22 11.47 -3.54
C ILE A 83 1.86 12.16 -3.74
N ASP A 84 1.22 11.91 -4.88
CA ASP A 84 -0.10 12.45 -5.21
C ASP A 84 -1.25 11.53 -4.79
N PHE A 85 -1.01 10.21 -4.74
CA PHE A 85 -2.02 9.24 -4.32
C PHE A 85 -1.36 8.01 -3.72
N ILE A 86 -1.88 7.51 -2.61
CA ILE A 86 -1.48 6.21 -2.05
C ILE A 86 -2.60 5.21 -2.27
N CYS A 87 -2.26 4.05 -2.85
CA CYS A 87 -3.17 2.93 -3.03
C CYS A 87 -2.46 1.66 -2.58
N THR A 88 -2.81 1.15 -1.42
CA THR A 88 -2.03 0.08 -0.79
C THR A 88 -2.92 -0.99 -0.15
N HIS A 89 -2.40 -2.22 -0.10
CA HIS A 89 -3.10 -3.39 0.43
C HIS A 89 -2.17 -4.14 1.40
N PRO A 90 -2.13 -3.74 2.68
CA PRO A 90 -1.29 -4.42 3.66
C PRO A 90 -1.71 -5.88 3.90
N PRO A 91 -0.81 -6.72 4.43
CA PRO A 91 -1.14 -8.10 4.79
C PRO A 91 -2.17 -8.17 5.93
N TYR A 92 -2.73 -9.36 6.15
CA TYR A 92 -3.79 -9.60 7.14
C TYR A 92 -3.24 -10.19 8.45
N ALA A 93 -2.27 -9.54 9.08
CA ALA A 93 -1.59 -10.04 10.28
C ALA A 93 -1.14 -11.52 10.12
N ASP A 94 -1.22 -12.33 11.17
CA ASP A 94 -0.75 -13.72 11.20
C ASP A 94 -1.67 -14.75 10.50
N ILE A 95 -2.61 -14.31 9.66
CA ILE A 95 -3.53 -15.21 8.93
C ILE A 95 -2.89 -15.78 7.66
N ILE A 96 -2.19 -14.93 6.90
CA ILE A 96 -1.47 -15.35 5.69
C ILE A 96 -0.01 -14.95 5.86
N LYS A 97 0.86 -15.96 5.94
CA LYS A 97 2.30 -15.75 6.02
C LYS A 97 2.86 -15.55 4.62
N TYR A 98 3.28 -14.35 4.31
CA TYR A 98 3.83 -14.01 2.98
C TYR A 98 5.31 -14.30 2.85
N SER A 99 6.03 -14.52 3.97
CA SER A 99 7.45 -14.90 3.98
C SER A 99 7.76 -16.03 4.97
N LYS A 100 8.99 -16.50 4.94
CA LYS A 100 9.53 -17.50 5.89
C LYS A 100 10.51 -16.84 6.88
N GLY A 101 10.06 -15.75 7.57
CA GLY A 101 10.85 -15.12 8.64
C GLY A 101 11.78 -14.00 8.15
N ILE A 102 11.34 -13.19 7.19
CA ILE A 102 12.03 -11.94 6.84
C ILE A 102 11.87 -10.97 8.00
N GLU A 103 12.97 -10.40 8.47
CA GLU A 103 12.95 -9.36 9.51
C GLU A 103 12.14 -8.16 9.04
N GLY A 104 11.20 -7.70 9.86
CA GLY A 104 10.30 -6.60 9.51
C GLY A 104 9.04 -6.99 8.74
N ASP A 105 8.86 -8.27 8.37
CA ASP A 105 7.62 -8.73 7.75
C ASP A 105 6.47 -8.73 8.76
N ILE A 106 5.59 -7.75 8.60
CA ILE A 106 4.43 -7.57 9.48
C ILE A 106 3.36 -8.66 9.32
N SER A 107 3.40 -9.46 8.25
CA SER A 107 2.48 -10.59 8.06
C SER A 107 2.69 -11.73 9.05
N MET A 108 3.82 -11.72 9.75
CA MET A 108 4.16 -12.69 10.78
C MET A 108 3.70 -12.27 12.19
N LEU A 109 3.23 -11.04 12.35
CA LEU A 109 2.91 -10.46 13.63
C LEU A 109 1.50 -10.79 14.08
N GLY A 110 1.33 -11.07 15.37
CA GLY A 110 0.01 -11.12 15.99
C GLY A 110 -0.70 -9.76 15.88
N VAL A 111 -2.03 -9.76 15.97
CA VAL A 111 -2.88 -8.58 15.68
C VAL A 111 -2.40 -7.30 16.39
N LYS A 112 -2.02 -7.37 17.67
CA LYS A 112 -1.57 -6.18 18.40
C LYS A 112 -0.29 -5.59 17.78
N SER A 113 0.77 -6.40 17.65
CA SER A 113 2.04 -5.95 17.09
C SER A 113 1.91 -5.54 15.61
N PHE A 114 0.99 -6.17 14.87
CA PHE A 114 0.64 -5.75 13.51
C PHE A 114 0.08 -4.32 13.50
N ILE A 115 -0.85 -3.99 14.39
CA ILE A 115 -1.41 -2.64 14.50
C ILE A 115 -0.34 -1.62 14.91
N ASP A 116 0.54 -1.96 15.87
CA ASP A 116 1.65 -1.09 16.29
C ASP A 116 2.64 -0.84 15.11
N ALA A 117 2.86 -1.83 14.25
CA ALA A 117 3.67 -1.66 13.05
C ALA A 117 2.96 -0.80 12.00
N MET A 118 1.64 -0.97 11.83
CA MET A 118 0.84 -0.18 10.89
C MET A 118 0.72 1.28 11.30
N ASP A 119 0.83 1.62 12.59
CA ASP A 119 0.95 3.03 13.00
C ASP A 119 2.18 3.70 12.35
N LYS A 120 3.34 3.04 12.36
CA LYS A 120 4.56 3.56 11.72
C LYS A 120 4.38 3.71 10.20
N VAL A 121 3.76 2.72 9.55
CA VAL A 121 3.43 2.77 8.12
C VAL A 121 2.51 3.96 7.82
N ALA A 122 1.49 4.20 8.65
CA ALA A 122 0.56 5.30 8.47
C ALA A 122 1.24 6.68 8.64
N TYR A 123 2.18 6.84 9.61
CA TYR A 123 2.96 8.07 9.76
C TYR A 123 3.84 8.36 8.54
N GLU A 124 4.52 7.36 8.00
CA GLU A 124 5.32 7.52 6.77
C GLU A 124 4.42 7.83 5.55
N ALA A 125 3.26 7.16 5.43
CA ALA A 125 2.27 7.48 4.41
C ALA A 125 1.82 8.94 4.49
N TYR A 126 1.53 9.44 5.70
CA TYR A 126 1.12 10.83 5.92
C TYR A 126 2.23 11.82 5.55
N ARG A 127 3.48 11.53 5.92
CA ARG A 127 4.64 12.39 5.63
C ARG A 127 4.88 12.53 4.13
N VAL A 128 4.83 11.44 3.38
CA VAL A 128 5.17 11.45 1.94
C VAL A 128 4.02 11.92 1.06
N LEU A 129 2.77 11.88 1.55
CA LEU A 129 1.60 12.30 0.78
C LEU A 129 1.47 13.82 0.76
N LYS A 130 1.21 14.41 -0.40
CA LYS A 130 0.93 15.83 -0.53
C LYS A 130 -0.35 16.21 0.23
N LYS A 131 -0.36 17.40 0.81
CA LYS A 131 -1.54 17.94 1.52
C LYS A 131 -2.78 17.95 0.60
N GLY A 132 -3.90 17.49 1.14
CA GLY A 132 -5.18 17.46 0.42
C GLY A 132 -5.32 16.30 -0.58
N LYS A 133 -4.31 15.43 -0.68
CA LYS A 133 -4.35 14.23 -1.52
C LYS A 133 -4.92 13.03 -0.76
N MET A 134 -5.24 11.96 -1.48
CA MET A 134 -5.96 10.81 -0.96
C MET A 134 -5.03 9.62 -0.71
N CYS A 135 -5.34 8.89 0.37
CA CYS A 135 -4.78 7.60 0.68
C CYS A 135 -5.90 6.56 0.73
N ALA A 136 -5.80 5.53 -0.09
CA ALA A 136 -6.72 4.40 -0.10
C ALA A 136 -6.04 3.16 0.45
N VAL A 137 -6.59 2.61 1.52
CA VAL A 137 -6.12 1.37 2.14
C VAL A 137 -7.17 0.30 1.96
N MET A 138 -6.80 -0.80 1.32
CA MET A 138 -7.67 -1.96 1.16
C MET A 138 -7.31 -2.98 2.25
N ILE A 139 -8.28 -3.36 3.06
CA ILE A 139 -8.09 -4.35 4.13
C ILE A 139 -9.41 -5.07 4.38
N GLY A 140 -9.36 -6.35 4.71
CA GLY A 140 -10.52 -7.14 5.13
C GLY A 140 -10.42 -7.51 6.60
N ASP A 141 -11.58 -7.79 7.20
CA ASP A 141 -11.65 -8.35 8.55
C ASP A 141 -11.22 -9.82 8.54
N ILE A 142 -10.71 -10.29 9.66
CA ILE A 142 -10.27 -11.68 9.81
C ILE A 142 -11.11 -12.42 10.86
N ARG A 143 -11.09 -13.75 10.79
CA ARG A 143 -11.67 -14.62 11.83
C ARG A 143 -10.57 -15.33 12.60
N LYS A 144 -10.58 -15.21 13.93
CA LYS A 144 -9.64 -15.89 14.82
C LYS A 144 -10.41 -16.49 16.00
N CYS A 145 -10.23 -17.80 16.25
CA CYS A 145 -10.92 -18.52 17.31
C CYS A 145 -12.46 -18.32 17.28
N GLY A 146 -13.08 -18.38 16.09
CA GLY A 146 -14.52 -18.23 15.91
C GLY A 146 -15.05 -16.79 16.01
N LYS A 147 -14.20 -15.81 16.31
CA LYS A 147 -14.57 -14.39 16.47
C LYS A 147 -14.09 -13.56 15.29
N VAL A 148 -14.83 -12.52 14.92
CA VAL A 148 -14.39 -11.51 13.95
C VAL A 148 -13.42 -10.57 14.64
N VAL A 149 -12.27 -10.35 14.01
CA VAL A 149 -11.32 -9.28 14.36
C VAL A 149 -11.47 -8.19 13.31
N PRO A 150 -12.03 -7.02 13.68
CA PRO A 150 -12.33 -5.95 12.72
C PRO A 150 -11.05 -5.17 12.36
N LEU A 151 -10.21 -5.75 11.50
CA LEU A 151 -8.95 -5.11 11.09
C LEU A 151 -9.20 -3.81 10.32
N GLY A 152 -10.27 -3.72 9.54
CA GLY A 152 -10.62 -2.52 8.80
C GLY A 152 -10.77 -1.30 9.71
N PHE A 153 -11.50 -1.42 10.80
CA PHE A 153 -11.69 -0.34 11.77
C PHE A 153 -10.40 0.00 12.52
N ARG A 154 -9.63 -1.02 12.94
CA ARG A 154 -8.34 -0.80 13.61
C ARG A 154 -7.32 -0.12 12.69
N MET A 155 -7.31 -0.50 11.41
CA MET A 155 -6.48 0.16 10.40
C MET A 155 -6.87 1.63 10.22
N MET A 156 -8.16 1.92 10.13
CA MET A 156 -8.65 3.29 10.07
C MET A 156 -8.15 4.11 11.25
N GLU A 157 -8.17 3.59 12.48
CA GLU A 157 -7.65 4.27 13.66
C GLU A 157 -6.15 4.57 13.55
N CYS A 158 -5.31 3.67 12.98
CA CYS A 158 -3.89 3.94 12.73
C CYS A 158 -3.71 5.18 11.84
N PHE A 159 -4.45 5.26 10.75
CA PHE A 159 -4.35 6.38 9.82
C PHE A 159 -4.91 7.69 10.42
N LEU A 160 -5.98 7.62 11.21
CA LEU A 160 -6.49 8.78 11.96
C LEU A 160 -5.46 9.31 12.96
N ARG A 161 -4.78 8.44 13.71
CA ARG A 161 -3.69 8.84 14.62
C ARG A 161 -2.51 9.49 13.90
N ALA A 162 -2.21 9.07 12.68
CA ALA A 162 -1.17 9.67 11.85
C ALA A 162 -1.54 11.07 11.30
N GLY A 163 -2.81 11.48 11.41
CA GLY A 163 -3.29 12.81 10.97
C GLY A 163 -4.18 12.80 9.74
N PHE A 164 -4.50 11.63 9.19
CA PHE A 164 -5.49 11.51 8.11
C PHE A 164 -6.90 11.82 8.60
N ILE A 165 -7.76 12.23 7.69
CA ILE A 165 -9.20 12.41 7.92
C ILE A 165 -9.92 11.35 7.09
N ASN A 166 -10.77 10.54 7.73
CA ASN A 166 -11.57 9.57 7.01
C ASN A 166 -12.60 10.28 6.13
N LYS A 167 -12.55 10.03 4.83
CA LYS A 167 -13.46 10.64 3.86
C LYS A 167 -14.61 9.72 3.50
N GLU A 168 -14.34 8.44 3.29
CA GLU A 168 -15.34 7.45 2.92
C GLU A 168 -14.86 6.03 3.26
N ILE A 169 -15.80 5.13 3.47
CA ILE A 169 -15.59 3.70 3.59
C ILE A 169 -16.30 3.01 2.44
N ILE A 170 -15.59 2.20 1.67
CA ILE A 170 -16.12 1.45 0.53
C ILE A 170 -16.10 -0.03 0.92
N ILE A 171 -17.26 -0.65 0.93
CA ILE A 171 -17.40 -2.09 1.16
C ILE A 171 -17.50 -2.77 -0.19
N LYS A 172 -16.60 -3.73 -0.43
CA LYS A 172 -16.63 -4.58 -1.62
C LYS A 172 -17.27 -5.90 -1.23
N GLU A 173 -18.38 -6.23 -1.87
CA GLU A 173 -19.00 -7.55 -1.88
C GLU A 173 -18.31 -8.50 -2.86
#